data_b457b0a1024892bae0509e2a25a44862
#
_entry.id   b457b0a1024892bae0509e2a25a44862
#
_cell.length_a   1.000
_cell.length_b   1.000
_cell.length_c   1.000
_cell.angle_alpha   90.00
_cell.angle_beta   90.00
_cell.angle_gamma   90.00
#
_symmetry.space_group_name_H-M   'P 1'
#
loop_
_entity.id
_entity.type
_entity.pdbx_description
1 polymer ?
#
loop_
_entity_poly.entity_id
_entity_poly.type
_entity_poly.pdbx_seq_one_letter_code
_entity_poly.pdbx_strand_id
1 'polypeptide(L)'
;MPGSKEIRTKIKSVENTRKITKAMEMVAASKMRKAQDRMRAARPYAEKIRNVAAHLSHAHPEYKHPFLVKRDDVKSVGLIVVTSDKGLCGGLNTNVLRLALNRMKEWESASKAVAICAIGNKGLGFMTRVGGNVKSQVHGLGDAPHMEKLIGPVKVMLDAYVAGEIDALYVCYTRFINTMKQEPVVEQLLPLSGEKLGSAEGHWDYIYEPDAREVIDDLLVRYVESLVFHAVAENMASEQSARMVAMKSASDNAKNVIGELKLVYNKARQAAITKEISEIVGGAAAV
;
A
#
# COMPACT_ATOMS: atom_id res chain seq x y z
N MET A 1 -31.32 20.99 25.33
CA MET A 1 -30.20 21.44 24.47
C MET A 1 -28.91 21.17 25.21
N PRO A 2 -27.81 20.75 24.56
CA PRO A 2 -26.55 20.56 25.26
C PRO A 2 -26.11 21.89 25.87
N GLY A 3 -25.58 21.84 27.11
CA GLY A 3 -25.19 23.05 27.83
C GLY A 3 -24.03 23.78 27.14
N SER A 4 -23.95 25.10 27.27
CA SER A 4 -22.89 25.93 26.67
C SER A 4 -21.48 25.44 27.00
N LYS A 5 -21.28 24.87 28.20
CA LYS A 5 -20.02 24.26 28.65
C LYS A 5 -19.64 23.02 27.85
N GLU A 6 -20.61 22.15 27.51
CA GLU A 6 -20.40 20.95 26.71
C GLU A 6 -19.97 21.29 25.28
N ILE A 7 -20.67 22.27 24.65
CA ILE A 7 -20.35 22.74 23.30
C ILE A 7 -18.92 23.34 23.27
N ARG A 8 -18.53 24.11 24.28
CA ARG A 8 -17.18 24.66 24.41
C ARG A 8 -16.11 23.57 24.51
N THR A 9 -16.37 22.52 25.28
CA THR A 9 -15.46 21.38 25.39
C THR A 9 -15.32 20.65 24.06
N LYS A 10 -16.41 20.48 23.32
CA LYS A 10 -16.42 19.87 21.99
C LYS A 10 -15.63 20.69 20.97
N ILE A 11 -15.78 22.04 20.97
CA ILE A 11 -14.97 22.94 20.16
C ILE A 11 -13.48 22.73 20.42
N LYS A 12 -13.06 22.73 21.70
CA LYS A 12 -11.66 22.51 22.08
C LYS A 12 -11.13 21.15 21.62
N SER A 13 -11.93 20.10 21.72
CA SER A 13 -11.56 18.77 21.21
C SER A 13 -11.34 18.74 19.70
N VAL A 14 -12.26 19.36 18.92
CA VAL A 14 -12.13 19.43 17.46
C VAL A 14 -10.96 20.32 17.05
N GLU A 15 -10.67 21.40 17.78
CA GLU A 15 -9.49 22.24 17.56
C GLU A 15 -8.18 21.45 17.75
N ASN A 16 -8.11 20.61 18.78
CA ASN A 16 -6.96 19.72 18.98
C ASN A 16 -6.83 18.69 17.83
N THR A 17 -7.93 18.07 17.44
CA THR A 17 -7.95 17.15 16.28
C THR A 17 -7.44 17.84 15.02
N ARG A 18 -7.88 19.08 14.74
CA ARG A 18 -7.40 19.86 13.60
C ARG A 18 -5.89 20.12 13.65
N LYS A 19 -5.33 20.44 14.83
CA LYS A 19 -3.88 20.61 15.00
C LYS A 19 -3.12 19.32 14.70
N ILE A 20 -3.62 18.19 15.19
CA ILE A 20 -3.01 16.87 14.97
C ILE A 20 -3.06 16.50 13.47
N THR A 21 -4.20 16.63 12.82
CA THR A 21 -4.35 16.30 11.39
C THR A 21 -3.48 17.22 10.52
N LYS A 22 -3.36 18.50 10.86
CA LYS A 22 -2.45 19.42 10.16
C LYS A 22 -0.98 19.05 10.31
N ALA A 23 -0.56 18.64 11.50
CA ALA A 23 0.80 18.15 11.73
C ALA A 23 1.05 16.84 10.94
N MET A 24 0.09 15.91 10.93
CA MET A 24 0.20 14.67 10.17
C MET A 24 0.26 14.91 8.66
N GLU A 25 -0.46 15.89 8.13
CA GLU A 25 -0.36 16.33 6.73
C GLU A 25 1.07 16.72 6.37
N MET A 26 1.70 17.58 7.19
CA MET A 26 3.07 18.05 6.96
C MET A 26 4.10 16.92 7.05
N VAL A 27 3.95 16.02 8.03
CA VAL A 27 4.82 14.85 8.18
C VAL A 27 4.67 13.92 6.98
N ALA A 28 3.43 13.64 6.53
CA ALA A 28 3.18 12.81 5.37
C ALA A 28 3.77 13.43 4.08
N ALA A 29 3.68 14.74 3.90
CA ALA A 29 4.30 15.44 2.76
C ALA A 29 5.83 15.27 2.73
N SER A 30 6.49 15.39 3.90
CA SER A 30 7.94 15.16 4.00
C SER A 30 8.33 13.71 3.70
N LYS A 31 7.58 12.73 4.26
CA LYS A 31 7.82 11.30 4.02
C LYS A 31 7.55 10.89 2.57
N MET A 32 6.55 11.48 1.93
CA MET A 32 6.25 11.27 0.52
C MET A 32 7.43 11.63 -0.38
N ARG A 33 8.05 12.79 -0.17
CA ARG A 33 9.25 13.20 -0.94
C ARG A 33 10.37 12.17 -0.80
N LYS A 34 10.69 11.75 0.42
CA LYS A 34 11.71 10.73 0.67
C LYS A 34 11.36 9.37 0.03
N ALA A 35 10.08 8.98 0.03
CA ALA A 35 9.64 7.74 -0.61
C ALA A 35 9.75 7.82 -2.14
N GLN A 36 9.42 8.97 -2.75
CA GLN A 36 9.62 9.21 -4.19
C GLN A 36 11.10 9.17 -4.58
N ASP A 37 11.98 9.77 -3.79
CA ASP A 37 13.42 9.75 -4.07
C ASP A 37 13.97 8.32 -4.03
N ARG A 38 13.53 7.48 -3.06
CA ARG A 38 13.89 6.06 -2.99
C ARG A 38 13.35 5.26 -4.17
N MET A 39 12.10 5.48 -4.55
CA MET A 39 11.49 4.84 -5.72
C MET A 39 12.28 5.16 -7.00
N ARG A 40 12.68 6.42 -7.18
CA ARG A 40 13.52 6.83 -8.32
C ARG A 40 14.91 6.21 -8.28
N ALA A 41 15.51 6.13 -7.10
CA ALA A 41 16.84 5.51 -6.93
C ALA A 41 16.83 4.00 -7.19
N ALA A 42 15.72 3.31 -6.98
CA ALA A 42 15.59 1.87 -7.24
C ALA A 42 15.39 1.53 -8.73
N ARG A 43 14.88 2.44 -9.56
CA ARG A 43 14.61 2.21 -10.98
C ARG A 43 15.82 1.73 -11.81
N PRO A 44 16.99 2.39 -11.74
CA PRO A 44 18.14 1.98 -12.56
C PRO A 44 18.60 0.55 -12.28
N TYR A 45 18.51 0.11 -11.02
CA TYR A 45 18.85 -1.26 -10.63
C TYR A 45 17.88 -2.28 -11.26
N ALA A 46 16.57 -2.05 -11.15
CA ALA A 46 15.57 -2.92 -11.73
C ALA A 46 15.68 -2.99 -13.27
N GLU A 47 15.96 -1.86 -13.93
CA GLU A 47 16.16 -1.79 -15.38
C GLU A 47 17.42 -2.56 -15.82
N LYS A 48 18.53 -2.42 -15.09
CA LYS A 48 19.76 -3.13 -15.40
C LYS A 48 19.64 -4.63 -15.23
N ILE A 49 19.06 -5.09 -14.10
CA ILE A 49 18.80 -6.53 -13.89
C ILE A 49 17.87 -7.08 -14.98
N ARG A 50 16.79 -6.35 -15.32
CA ARG A 50 15.91 -6.75 -16.41
C ARG A 50 16.65 -6.94 -17.74
N ASN A 51 17.51 -5.99 -18.11
CA ASN A 51 18.26 -6.06 -19.35
C ASN A 51 19.23 -7.25 -19.34
N VAL A 52 19.93 -7.49 -18.22
CA VAL A 52 20.82 -8.65 -18.09
C VAL A 52 20.03 -9.95 -18.16
N ALA A 53 18.88 -10.05 -17.49
CA ALA A 53 17.99 -11.23 -17.56
C ALA A 53 17.47 -11.47 -18.98
N ALA A 54 17.15 -10.41 -19.73
CA ALA A 54 16.75 -10.51 -21.14
C ALA A 54 17.88 -11.08 -22.01
N HIS A 55 19.08 -10.53 -21.88
CA HIS A 55 20.25 -11.02 -22.63
C HIS A 55 20.55 -12.49 -22.33
N LEU A 56 20.54 -12.87 -21.05
CA LEU A 56 20.80 -14.26 -20.61
C LEU A 56 19.77 -15.25 -21.13
N SER A 57 18.49 -14.88 -21.15
CA SER A 57 17.42 -15.74 -21.68
C SER A 57 17.53 -15.96 -23.19
N HIS A 58 18.15 -15.02 -23.91
CA HIS A 58 18.40 -15.14 -25.34
C HIS A 58 19.72 -15.87 -25.66
N ALA A 59 20.76 -15.69 -24.83
CA ALA A 59 22.06 -16.30 -25.03
C ALA A 59 22.08 -17.82 -24.77
N HIS A 60 21.23 -18.28 -23.83
CA HIS A 60 21.14 -19.69 -23.43
C HIS A 60 19.74 -20.26 -23.60
N PRO A 61 19.22 -20.41 -24.84
CA PRO A 61 17.86 -20.92 -25.08
C PRO A 61 17.68 -22.39 -24.64
N GLU A 62 18.77 -23.11 -24.46
CA GLU A 62 18.77 -24.51 -23.99
C GLU A 62 18.44 -24.62 -22.51
N TYR A 63 18.74 -23.59 -21.72
CA TYR A 63 18.45 -23.55 -20.29
C TYR A 63 17.09 -22.91 -20.02
N LYS A 64 16.11 -23.73 -19.66
CA LYS A 64 14.77 -23.26 -19.27
C LYS A 64 14.65 -23.15 -17.77
N HIS A 65 14.99 -21.95 -17.22
CA HIS A 65 14.75 -21.69 -15.80
C HIS A 65 13.25 -21.78 -15.48
N PRO A 66 12.83 -22.37 -14.34
CA PRO A 66 11.41 -22.49 -13.95
C PRO A 66 10.62 -21.19 -14.02
N PHE A 67 11.24 -20.04 -13.77
CA PHE A 67 10.59 -18.72 -13.82
C PHE A 67 10.25 -18.24 -15.24
N LEU A 68 10.87 -18.83 -16.28
CA LEU A 68 10.63 -18.48 -17.69
C LEU A 68 9.64 -19.43 -18.37
N VAL A 69 9.40 -20.59 -17.77
CA VAL A 69 8.51 -21.61 -18.34
C VAL A 69 7.07 -21.27 -18.02
N LYS A 70 6.27 -21.05 -19.08
CA LYS A 70 4.83 -20.89 -18.93
C LYS A 70 4.19 -22.24 -18.64
N ARG A 71 3.40 -22.33 -17.59
CA ARG A 71 2.60 -23.52 -17.28
C ARG A 71 1.23 -23.40 -17.95
N ASP A 72 0.85 -24.41 -18.72
CA ASP A 72 -0.42 -24.38 -19.48
C ASP A 72 -1.63 -24.62 -18.56
N ASP A 73 -1.47 -25.43 -17.52
CA ASP A 73 -2.52 -25.73 -16.53
C ASP A 73 -2.19 -25.06 -15.18
N VAL A 74 -2.80 -23.91 -14.93
CA VAL A 74 -2.64 -23.14 -13.68
C VAL A 74 -3.71 -23.58 -12.69
N LYS A 75 -3.35 -24.40 -11.71
CA LYS A 75 -4.23 -24.91 -10.63
C LYS A 75 -4.09 -24.12 -9.34
N SER A 76 -2.94 -23.52 -9.11
CA SER A 76 -2.66 -22.75 -7.90
C SER A 76 -1.97 -21.42 -8.21
N VAL A 77 -2.34 -20.40 -7.46
CA VAL A 77 -1.87 -19.03 -7.65
C VAL A 77 -1.30 -18.48 -6.35
N GLY A 78 -0.11 -17.89 -6.44
CA GLY A 78 0.46 -17.09 -5.37
C GLY A 78 0.08 -15.62 -5.53
N LEU A 79 -0.34 -14.96 -4.45
CA LEU A 79 -0.66 -13.54 -4.43
C LEU A 79 0.10 -12.82 -3.32
N ILE A 80 1.01 -11.93 -3.70
CA ILE A 80 1.68 -11.00 -2.76
C ILE A 80 0.80 -9.76 -2.64
N VAL A 81 0.28 -9.48 -1.45
CA VAL A 81 -0.58 -8.32 -1.20
C VAL A 81 0.17 -7.29 -0.39
N VAL A 82 0.40 -6.11 -1.00
CA VAL A 82 1.13 -5.00 -0.37
C VAL A 82 0.14 -3.97 0.16
N THR A 83 0.23 -3.70 1.46
CA THR A 83 -0.60 -2.72 2.17
C THR A 83 0.23 -1.90 3.14
N SER A 84 -0.37 -0.93 3.79
CA SER A 84 0.29 -0.18 4.86
C SER A 84 0.22 -0.89 6.21
N ASP A 85 1.17 -0.57 7.09
CA ASP A 85 1.10 -0.98 8.51
C ASP A 85 0.10 -0.13 9.30
N LYS A 86 0.02 1.16 8.98
CA LYS A 86 -0.82 2.14 9.67
C LYS A 86 -1.95 2.62 8.76
N GLY A 87 -3.09 2.99 9.36
CA GLY A 87 -4.22 3.57 8.63
C GLY A 87 -4.09 5.08 8.36
N LEU A 88 -5.22 5.75 8.28
CA LEU A 88 -5.37 7.19 8.03
C LEU A 88 -4.83 7.64 6.66
N CYS A 89 -4.83 6.74 5.69
CA CYS A 89 -4.45 6.98 4.29
C CYS A 89 -5.67 6.93 3.34
N GLY A 90 -6.82 7.39 3.81
CA GLY A 90 -8.06 7.38 3.02
C GLY A 90 -8.48 5.97 2.60
N GLY A 91 -8.87 5.81 1.35
CA GLY A 91 -9.33 4.55 0.76
C GLY A 91 -8.22 3.63 0.23
N LEU A 92 -6.93 3.97 0.39
CA LEU A 92 -5.82 3.25 -0.23
C LEU A 92 -5.85 1.75 0.07
N ASN A 93 -5.85 1.35 1.35
CA ASN A 93 -5.89 -0.06 1.73
C ASN A 93 -7.19 -0.75 1.32
N THR A 94 -8.32 -0.07 1.46
CA THR A 94 -9.63 -0.62 1.08
C THR A 94 -9.70 -0.92 -0.41
N ASN A 95 -9.13 -0.07 -1.25
CA ASN A 95 -9.17 -0.24 -2.69
C ASN A 95 -8.28 -1.40 -3.15
N VAL A 96 -7.05 -1.51 -2.64
CA VAL A 96 -6.14 -2.62 -2.98
C VAL A 96 -6.66 -3.95 -2.45
N LEU A 97 -7.22 -3.98 -1.23
CA LEU A 97 -7.79 -5.19 -0.66
C LEU A 97 -9.07 -5.64 -1.38
N ARG A 98 -9.90 -4.70 -1.84
CA ARG A 98 -11.06 -5.00 -2.68
C ARG A 98 -10.63 -5.63 -4.01
N LEU A 99 -9.61 -5.05 -4.65
CA LEU A 99 -9.07 -5.60 -5.90
C LEU A 99 -8.49 -7.00 -5.69
N ALA A 100 -7.68 -7.20 -4.64
CA ALA A 100 -7.12 -8.50 -4.30
C ALA A 100 -8.23 -9.54 -4.06
N LEU A 101 -9.27 -9.19 -3.28
CA LEU A 101 -10.39 -10.09 -3.01
C LEU A 101 -11.18 -10.45 -4.27
N ASN A 102 -11.41 -9.49 -5.17
CA ASN A 102 -12.09 -9.76 -6.44
C ASN A 102 -11.28 -10.74 -7.30
N ARG A 103 -9.96 -10.56 -7.39
CA ARG A 103 -9.07 -11.48 -8.10
C ARG A 103 -9.04 -12.87 -7.46
N MET A 104 -8.99 -12.95 -6.13
CA MET A 104 -9.07 -14.24 -5.43
C MET A 104 -10.37 -14.97 -5.76
N LYS A 105 -11.51 -14.29 -5.71
CA LYS A 105 -12.82 -14.87 -6.08
C LYS A 105 -12.86 -15.35 -7.52
N GLU A 106 -12.29 -14.61 -8.46
CA GLU A 106 -12.18 -15.03 -9.87
C GLU A 106 -11.36 -16.32 -9.98
N TRP A 107 -10.24 -16.44 -9.28
CA TRP A 107 -9.41 -17.65 -9.28
C TRP A 107 -10.10 -18.83 -8.58
N GLU A 108 -10.72 -18.60 -7.44
CA GLU A 108 -11.49 -19.64 -6.72
C GLU A 108 -12.68 -20.15 -7.55
N SER A 109 -13.38 -19.25 -8.26
CA SER A 109 -14.46 -19.64 -9.20
C SER A 109 -13.94 -20.48 -10.37
N ALA A 110 -12.67 -20.31 -10.74
CA ALA A 110 -11.96 -21.14 -11.71
C ALA A 110 -11.30 -22.38 -11.07
N SER A 111 -11.68 -22.74 -9.84
CA SER A 111 -11.15 -23.89 -9.08
C SER A 111 -9.63 -23.83 -8.84
N LYS A 112 -9.07 -22.62 -8.73
CA LYS A 112 -7.65 -22.42 -8.44
C LYS A 112 -7.45 -22.15 -6.95
N ALA A 113 -6.50 -22.85 -6.36
CA ALA A 113 -6.07 -22.58 -4.98
C ALA A 113 -5.28 -21.27 -4.91
N VAL A 114 -5.47 -20.46 -3.86
CA VAL A 114 -4.77 -19.20 -3.67
C VAL A 114 -3.90 -19.24 -2.42
N ALA A 115 -2.59 -19.03 -2.58
CA ALA A 115 -1.62 -18.87 -1.51
C ALA A 115 -1.24 -17.39 -1.39
N ILE A 116 -1.21 -16.85 -0.17
CA ILE A 116 -1.05 -15.42 0.07
C ILE A 116 0.27 -15.13 0.80
N CYS A 117 0.99 -14.12 0.32
CA CYS A 117 2.04 -13.44 1.07
C CYS A 117 1.53 -12.04 1.46
N ALA A 118 1.39 -11.75 2.74
CA ALA A 118 0.90 -10.47 3.22
C ALA A 118 2.04 -9.53 3.63
N ILE A 119 2.17 -8.39 2.94
CA ILE A 119 3.10 -7.32 3.26
C ILE A 119 2.31 -6.15 3.84
N GLY A 120 2.57 -5.82 5.11
CA GLY A 120 1.87 -4.80 5.86
C GLY A 120 0.72 -5.34 6.73
N ASN A 121 0.59 -4.71 7.89
CA ASN A 121 -0.33 -5.17 8.95
C ASN A 121 -1.82 -5.11 8.53
N LYS A 122 -2.21 -4.13 7.69
CA LYS A 122 -3.61 -3.97 7.25
C LYS A 122 -4.05 -5.11 6.34
N GLY A 123 -3.17 -5.55 5.43
CA GLY A 123 -3.40 -6.69 4.56
C GLY A 123 -3.44 -8.00 5.32
N LEU A 124 -2.47 -8.20 6.22
CA LEU A 124 -2.42 -9.39 7.07
C LEU A 124 -3.72 -9.57 7.84
N GLY A 125 -4.14 -8.55 8.61
CA GLY A 125 -5.36 -8.62 9.42
C GLY A 125 -6.64 -8.80 8.60
N PHE A 126 -6.68 -8.28 7.37
CA PHE A 126 -7.81 -8.49 6.47
C PHE A 126 -7.83 -9.91 5.91
N MET A 127 -6.70 -10.39 5.36
CA MET A 127 -6.60 -11.71 4.73
C MET A 127 -6.84 -12.84 5.71
N THR A 128 -6.33 -12.72 6.95
CA THR A 128 -6.61 -13.68 8.03
C THR A 128 -8.10 -13.71 8.38
N ARG A 129 -8.78 -12.55 8.44
CA ARG A 129 -10.22 -12.48 8.76
C ARG A 129 -11.10 -13.10 7.68
N VAL A 130 -10.71 -12.98 6.43
CA VAL A 130 -11.44 -13.57 5.28
C VAL A 130 -11.18 -15.08 5.15
N GLY A 131 -10.24 -15.64 5.93
CA GLY A 131 -9.88 -17.06 5.87
C GLY A 131 -8.90 -17.39 4.74
N GLY A 132 -8.17 -16.39 4.23
CA GLY A 132 -7.16 -16.59 3.18
C GLY A 132 -5.99 -17.45 3.67
N ASN A 133 -5.45 -18.29 2.80
CA ASN A 133 -4.28 -19.14 3.07
C ASN A 133 -2.98 -18.30 3.07
N VAL A 134 -2.64 -17.70 4.20
CA VAL A 134 -1.43 -16.88 4.36
C VAL A 134 -0.22 -17.79 4.63
N LYS A 135 0.62 -17.99 3.60
CA LYS A 135 1.88 -18.78 3.72
C LYS A 135 3.03 -17.98 4.33
N SER A 136 3.11 -16.68 4.03
CA SER A 136 4.17 -15.82 4.54
C SER A 136 3.67 -14.40 4.81
N GLN A 137 4.36 -13.71 5.71
CA GLN A 137 3.96 -12.36 6.10
C GLN A 137 5.16 -11.51 6.52
N VAL A 138 5.05 -10.20 6.33
CA VAL A 138 5.95 -9.20 6.90
C VAL A 138 5.20 -7.94 7.23
N HIS A 139 5.49 -7.35 8.37
CA HIS A 139 4.95 -6.07 8.83
C HIS A 139 6.04 -5.29 9.57
N GLY A 140 5.77 -4.04 9.91
CA GLY A 140 6.72 -3.20 10.62
C GLY A 140 7.91 -2.78 9.75
N LEU A 141 7.69 -2.58 8.44
CA LEU A 141 8.73 -2.12 7.51
C LEU A 141 9.19 -0.68 7.79
N GLY A 142 8.41 0.08 8.56
CA GLY A 142 8.70 1.47 8.91
C GLY A 142 8.48 2.44 7.75
N ASP A 143 9.28 3.51 7.72
CA ASP A 143 9.18 4.56 6.69
C ASP A 143 10.10 4.31 5.48
N ALA A 144 10.93 3.28 5.54
CA ALA A 144 11.84 2.86 4.48
C ALA A 144 11.77 1.35 4.30
N PRO A 145 11.45 0.87 3.10
CA PRO A 145 11.54 -0.55 2.83
C PRO A 145 13.02 -0.95 2.82
N HIS A 146 13.34 -2.01 3.54
CA HIS A 146 14.65 -2.66 3.49
C HIS A 146 14.49 -4.00 2.77
N MET A 147 15.29 -4.24 1.75
CA MET A 147 15.25 -5.48 0.96
C MET A 147 15.38 -6.71 1.85
N GLU A 148 16.28 -6.66 2.83
CA GLU A 148 16.55 -7.76 3.77
C GLU A 148 15.31 -8.30 4.50
N LYS A 149 14.35 -7.40 4.82
CA LYS A 149 13.09 -7.80 5.46
C LYS A 149 12.09 -8.43 4.49
N LEU A 150 12.22 -8.15 3.20
CA LEU A 150 11.32 -8.66 2.16
C LEU A 150 11.78 -9.99 1.60
N ILE A 151 13.09 -10.26 1.58
CA ILE A 151 13.67 -11.48 1.01
C ILE A 151 13.02 -12.73 1.61
N GLY A 152 12.95 -12.85 2.94
CA GLY A 152 12.39 -14.04 3.61
C GLY A 152 10.96 -14.38 3.15
N PRO A 153 9.98 -13.48 3.34
CA PRO A 153 8.61 -13.74 2.91
C PRO A 153 8.43 -13.95 1.41
N VAL A 154 9.22 -13.25 0.58
CA VAL A 154 9.19 -13.42 -0.88
C VAL A 154 9.79 -14.78 -1.27
N LYS A 155 10.90 -15.17 -0.66
CA LYS A 155 11.54 -16.47 -0.89
C LYS A 155 10.59 -17.64 -0.66
N VAL A 156 9.77 -17.61 0.40
CA VAL A 156 8.75 -18.65 0.65
C VAL A 156 7.83 -18.83 -0.57
N MET A 157 7.43 -17.74 -1.23
CA MET A 157 6.58 -17.80 -2.43
C MET A 157 7.34 -18.27 -3.66
N LEU A 158 8.62 -17.90 -3.79
CA LEU A 158 9.48 -18.34 -4.89
C LEU A 158 9.80 -19.85 -4.76
N ASP A 159 10.12 -20.30 -3.56
CA ASP A 159 10.37 -21.73 -3.28
C ASP A 159 9.12 -22.57 -3.56
N ALA A 160 7.93 -22.10 -3.16
CA ALA A 160 6.65 -22.74 -3.49
C ALA A 160 6.39 -22.79 -5.01
N TYR A 161 6.82 -21.78 -5.76
CA TYR A 161 6.73 -21.77 -7.22
C TYR A 161 7.67 -22.81 -7.85
N VAL A 162 8.91 -22.87 -7.39
CA VAL A 162 9.90 -23.85 -7.86
C VAL A 162 9.46 -25.28 -7.52
N ALA A 163 8.93 -25.50 -6.32
CA ALA A 163 8.39 -26.78 -5.88
C ALA A 163 7.11 -27.22 -6.62
N GLY A 164 6.50 -26.35 -7.43
CA GLY A 164 5.26 -26.64 -8.13
C GLY A 164 4.00 -26.56 -7.27
N GLU A 165 4.09 -25.99 -6.05
CA GLU A 165 2.93 -25.76 -5.19
C GLU A 165 2.07 -24.58 -5.68
N ILE A 166 2.67 -23.64 -6.40
CA ILE A 166 1.99 -22.55 -7.10
C ILE A 166 2.48 -22.47 -8.54
N ASP A 167 1.56 -22.19 -9.46
CA ASP A 167 1.80 -22.20 -10.91
C ASP A 167 1.97 -20.80 -11.49
N ALA A 168 1.49 -19.79 -10.79
CA ALA A 168 1.65 -18.39 -11.14
C ALA A 168 1.80 -17.54 -9.88
N LEU A 169 2.57 -16.46 -9.95
CA LEU A 169 2.76 -15.53 -8.85
C LEU A 169 2.38 -14.11 -9.30
N TYR A 170 1.54 -13.46 -8.51
CA TYR A 170 1.09 -12.09 -8.74
C TYR A 170 1.43 -11.19 -7.55
N VAL A 171 1.59 -9.90 -7.82
CA VAL A 171 1.69 -8.86 -6.79
C VAL A 171 0.52 -7.88 -6.93
N CYS A 172 -0.17 -7.61 -5.81
CA CYS A 172 -1.23 -6.63 -5.70
C CYS A 172 -0.76 -5.48 -4.81
N TYR A 173 -0.70 -4.28 -5.38
CA TYR A 173 -0.19 -3.09 -4.68
C TYR A 173 -0.85 -1.82 -5.20
N THR A 174 -0.53 -0.66 -4.62
CA THR A 174 -1.00 0.63 -5.12
C THR A 174 0.13 1.35 -5.84
N ARG A 175 -0.02 1.48 -7.17
CA ARG A 175 0.90 2.22 -8.05
C ARG A 175 0.78 3.71 -7.79
N PHE A 176 1.92 4.39 -7.72
CA PHE A 176 1.99 5.83 -7.60
C PHE A 176 1.96 6.50 -8.98
N ILE A 177 0.87 7.18 -9.31
CA ILE A 177 0.76 7.99 -10.55
C ILE A 177 1.22 9.42 -10.28
N ASN A 178 0.58 10.06 -9.31
CA ASN A 178 0.92 11.40 -8.82
C ASN A 178 0.35 11.61 -7.40
N THR A 179 0.59 12.77 -6.83
CA THR A 179 0.16 13.11 -5.47
C THR A 179 -1.36 12.97 -5.26
N MET A 180 -2.17 13.18 -6.30
CA MET A 180 -3.63 13.13 -6.20
C MET A 180 -4.23 11.79 -6.64
N LYS A 181 -3.50 11.04 -7.47
CA LYS A 181 -3.98 9.77 -8.05
C LYS A 181 -3.04 8.63 -7.72
N GLN A 182 -3.57 7.63 -7.04
CA GLN A 182 -2.94 6.34 -6.76
C GLN A 182 -3.88 5.25 -7.27
N GLU A 183 -3.34 4.23 -7.92
CA GLU A 183 -4.11 3.20 -8.61
C GLU A 183 -3.78 1.81 -8.06
N PRO A 184 -4.77 1.07 -7.52
CA PRO A 184 -4.55 -0.32 -7.14
C PRO A 184 -4.40 -1.17 -8.41
N VAL A 185 -3.35 -2.00 -8.44
CA VAL A 185 -3.01 -2.86 -9.59
C VAL A 185 -2.69 -4.27 -9.13
N VAL A 186 -2.91 -5.23 -10.04
CA VAL A 186 -2.43 -6.60 -9.91
C VAL A 186 -1.53 -6.89 -11.10
N GLU A 187 -0.29 -7.26 -10.84
CA GLU A 187 0.71 -7.58 -11.85
C GLU A 187 1.23 -9.00 -11.68
N GLN A 188 1.40 -9.70 -12.76
CA GLN A 188 2.00 -11.01 -12.76
C GLN A 188 3.52 -10.88 -12.59
N LEU A 189 4.08 -11.58 -11.61
CA LEU A 189 5.52 -11.70 -11.40
C LEU A 189 6.07 -12.93 -12.11
N LEU A 190 5.42 -14.10 -11.94
CA LEU A 190 5.81 -15.36 -12.52
C LEU A 190 4.62 -16.04 -13.21
N PRO A 191 4.87 -16.76 -14.33
CA PRO A 191 6.11 -16.80 -15.10
C PRO A 191 6.48 -15.44 -15.71
N LEU A 192 7.79 -15.20 -15.89
CA LEU A 192 8.29 -14.04 -16.59
C LEU A 192 7.98 -14.19 -18.09
N SER A 193 7.24 -13.25 -18.66
CA SER A 193 7.02 -13.23 -20.11
C SER A 193 8.20 -12.58 -20.83
N GLY A 194 8.58 -13.09 -21.99
CA GLY A 194 9.64 -12.50 -22.82
C GLY A 194 9.38 -11.01 -23.19
N GLU A 195 8.09 -10.64 -23.35
CA GLU A 195 7.68 -9.26 -23.57
C GLU A 195 8.02 -8.31 -22.38
N LYS A 196 7.95 -8.84 -21.14
CA LYS A 196 8.33 -8.07 -19.93
C LYS A 196 9.83 -7.92 -19.76
N LEU A 197 10.61 -8.89 -20.25
CA LEU A 197 12.06 -8.81 -20.26
C LEU A 197 12.54 -7.80 -21.32
N GLY A 198 11.78 -7.57 -22.40
CA GLY A 198 12.12 -6.68 -23.49
C GLY A 198 13.03 -7.34 -24.53
N SER A 199 13.24 -6.67 -25.66
CA SER A 199 14.24 -7.07 -26.65
C SER A 199 15.64 -6.74 -26.12
N ALA A 200 16.53 -7.70 -26.15
CA ALA A 200 17.95 -7.45 -25.91
C ALA A 200 18.50 -6.53 -27.02
N GLU A 201 18.74 -5.26 -26.72
CA GLU A 201 19.43 -4.37 -27.66
C GLU A 201 20.93 -4.69 -27.66
N GLY A 202 21.41 -5.30 -28.74
CA GLY A 202 22.83 -5.65 -28.97
C GLY A 202 23.18 -7.09 -28.57
N HIS A 203 24.15 -7.65 -29.32
CA HIS A 203 24.77 -8.94 -28.95
C HIS A 203 25.90 -8.66 -27.96
N TRP A 204 25.65 -8.95 -26.67
CA TRP A 204 26.65 -8.91 -25.62
C TRP A 204 26.89 -10.33 -25.16
N ASP A 205 28.15 -10.76 -25.20
CA ASP A 205 28.57 -12.01 -24.61
C ASP A 205 29.20 -11.70 -23.24
N TYR A 206 28.66 -12.31 -22.20
CA TYR A 206 29.14 -12.12 -20.82
C TYR A 206 30.06 -13.29 -20.46
N ILE A 207 31.11 -12.99 -19.68
CA ILE A 207 31.92 -14.02 -19.04
C ILE A 207 31.19 -14.41 -17.76
N TYR A 208 30.80 -15.67 -17.65
CA TYR A 208 30.07 -16.21 -16.48
C TYR A 208 31.05 -16.93 -15.56
N GLU A 209 31.04 -16.55 -14.29
CA GLU A 209 31.79 -17.21 -13.23
C GLU A 209 30.86 -17.49 -12.04
N PRO A 210 30.76 -18.70 -11.49
CA PRO A 210 31.49 -19.91 -11.92
C PRO A 210 30.86 -20.64 -13.10
N ASP A 211 29.53 -20.55 -13.30
CA ASP A 211 28.78 -21.18 -14.41
C ASP A 211 27.58 -20.30 -14.79
N ALA A 212 27.25 -20.26 -16.09
CA ALA A 212 26.16 -19.48 -16.65
C ALA A 212 24.80 -19.83 -15.99
N ARG A 213 24.56 -21.09 -15.64
CA ARG A 213 23.33 -21.59 -15.04
C ARG A 213 23.14 -21.00 -13.65
N GLU A 214 24.16 -21.07 -12.79
CA GLU A 214 24.12 -20.58 -11.42
C GLU A 214 23.91 -19.05 -11.38
N VAL A 215 24.59 -18.34 -12.29
CA VAL A 215 24.41 -16.89 -12.46
C VAL A 215 23.00 -16.53 -12.90
N ILE A 216 22.40 -17.28 -13.84
CA ILE A 216 21.01 -17.05 -14.31
C ILE A 216 20.02 -17.28 -13.17
N ASP A 217 20.19 -18.36 -12.41
CA ASP A 217 19.31 -18.70 -11.28
C ASP A 217 19.28 -17.58 -10.23
N ASP A 218 20.46 -17.15 -9.79
CA ASP A 218 20.60 -16.06 -8.82
C ASP A 218 20.03 -14.74 -9.37
N LEU A 219 20.33 -14.41 -10.60
CA LEU A 219 19.89 -13.17 -11.23
C LEU A 219 18.37 -13.10 -11.36
N LEU A 220 17.72 -14.17 -11.77
CA LEU A 220 16.26 -14.20 -11.92
C LEU A 220 15.55 -14.09 -10.56
N VAL A 221 16.10 -14.72 -9.52
CA VAL A 221 15.61 -14.54 -8.14
C VAL A 221 15.73 -13.07 -7.72
N ARG A 222 16.91 -12.47 -7.90
CA ARG A 222 17.14 -11.04 -7.59
C ARG A 222 16.25 -10.11 -8.40
N TYR A 223 15.95 -10.45 -9.63
CA TYR A 223 15.04 -9.70 -10.46
C TYR A 223 13.62 -9.69 -9.87
N VAL A 224 13.07 -10.84 -9.51
CA VAL A 224 11.74 -10.91 -8.89
C VAL A 224 11.71 -10.20 -7.53
N GLU A 225 12.75 -10.36 -6.69
CA GLU A 225 12.89 -9.62 -5.44
C GLU A 225 12.88 -8.11 -5.67
N SER A 226 13.57 -7.63 -6.72
CA SER A 226 13.60 -6.21 -7.06
C SER A 226 12.25 -5.67 -7.54
N LEU A 227 11.46 -6.47 -8.26
CA LEU A 227 10.10 -6.11 -8.66
C LEU A 227 9.17 -5.98 -7.44
N VAL A 228 9.27 -6.90 -6.48
CA VAL A 228 8.49 -6.80 -5.23
C VAL A 228 8.93 -5.59 -4.42
N PHE A 229 10.23 -5.34 -4.31
CA PHE A 229 10.76 -4.15 -3.63
C PHE A 229 10.24 -2.85 -4.27
N HIS A 230 10.22 -2.79 -5.60
CA HIS A 230 9.66 -1.65 -6.33
C HIS A 230 8.18 -1.45 -6.03
N ALA A 231 7.38 -2.53 -6.06
CA ALA A 231 5.97 -2.49 -5.71
C ALA A 231 5.72 -1.99 -4.27
N VAL A 232 6.56 -2.41 -3.31
CA VAL A 232 6.52 -1.93 -1.92
C VAL A 232 6.90 -0.45 -1.84
N ALA A 233 7.95 -0.02 -2.54
CA ALA A 233 8.38 1.39 -2.57
C ALA A 233 7.30 2.31 -3.18
N GLU A 234 6.67 1.89 -4.29
CA GLU A 234 5.54 2.61 -4.89
C GLU A 234 4.33 2.67 -3.95
N ASN A 235 3.99 1.55 -3.31
CA ASN A 235 2.90 1.52 -2.34
C ASN A 235 3.16 2.46 -1.16
N MET A 236 4.40 2.55 -0.66
CA MET A 236 4.78 3.49 0.40
C MET A 236 4.67 4.95 -0.04
N ALA A 237 5.07 5.28 -1.26
CA ALA A 237 4.90 6.63 -1.82
C ALA A 237 3.41 6.97 -1.96
N SER A 238 2.61 6.03 -2.46
CA SER A 238 1.16 6.13 -2.55
C SER A 238 0.49 6.30 -1.17
N GLU A 239 0.95 5.56 -0.16
CA GLU A 239 0.47 5.65 1.22
C GLU A 239 0.67 7.04 1.82
N GLN A 240 1.88 7.60 1.69
CA GLN A 240 2.17 8.93 2.25
C GLN A 240 1.41 10.02 1.50
N SER A 241 1.26 9.90 0.19
CA SER A 241 0.47 10.80 -0.63
C SER A 241 -1.02 10.77 -0.24
N ALA A 242 -1.62 9.58 -0.17
CA ALA A 242 -3.01 9.41 0.24
C ALA A 242 -3.24 9.90 1.67
N ARG A 243 -2.29 9.67 2.59
CA ARG A 243 -2.35 10.18 3.97
C ARG A 243 -2.30 11.70 4.00
N MET A 244 -1.43 12.34 3.23
CA MET A 244 -1.35 13.80 3.13
C MET A 244 -2.69 14.40 2.70
N VAL A 245 -3.30 13.86 1.63
CA VAL A 245 -4.60 14.33 1.12
C VAL A 245 -5.71 14.09 2.14
N ALA A 246 -5.77 12.89 2.76
CA ALA A 246 -6.76 12.56 3.77
C ALA A 246 -6.66 13.47 5.00
N MET A 247 -5.45 13.76 5.48
CA MET A 247 -5.22 14.62 6.63
C MET A 247 -5.53 16.08 6.33
N LYS A 248 -5.26 16.55 5.12
CA LYS A 248 -5.70 17.89 4.65
C LYS A 248 -7.22 17.98 4.68
N SER A 249 -7.93 17.05 4.08
CA SER A 249 -9.40 17.02 4.07
C SER A 249 -9.97 16.95 5.49
N ALA A 250 -9.38 16.15 6.37
CA ALA A 250 -9.79 16.07 7.77
C ALA A 250 -9.58 17.39 8.53
N SER A 251 -8.47 18.10 8.27
CA SER A 251 -8.18 19.40 8.88
C SER A 251 -9.16 20.49 8.39
N ASP A 252 -9.50 20.48 7.09
CA ASP A 252 -10.46 21.42 6.51
C ASP A 252 -11.88 21.16 7.04
N ASN A 253 -12.29 19.88 7.11
CA ASN A 253 -13.57 19.49 7.70
C ASN A 253 -13.66 19.88 9.19
N ALA A 254 -12.61 19.67 9.97
CA ALA A 254 -12.56 20.09 11.36
C ALA A 254 -12.73 21.62 11.51
N LYS A 255 -12.18 22.42 10.57
CA LYS A 255 -12.37 23.88 10.55
C LYS A 255 -13.84 24.25 10.36
N ASN A 256 -14.55 23.58 9.45
CA ASN A 256 -15.97 23.80 9.19
C ASN A 256 -16.82 23.44 10.42
N VAL A 257 -16.59 22.26 11.01
CA VAL A 257 -17.28 21.81 12.24
C VAL A 257 -17.06 22.80 13.40
N ILE A 258 -15.86 23.36 13.56
CA ILE A 258 -15.58 24.39 14.57
C ILE A 258 -16.45 25.63 14.30
N GLY A 259 -16.58 26.04 13.03
CA GLY A 259 -17.43 27.18 12.64
C GLY A 259 -18.91 26.96 13.04
N GLU A 260 -19.45 25.80 12.69
CA GLU A 260 -20.82 25.39 13.04
C GLU A 260 -21.04 25.35 14.57
N LEU A 261 -20.12 24.71 15.29
CA LEU A 261 -20.20 24.63 16.75
C LEU A 261 -20.12 26.01 17.43
N LYS A 262 -19.36 26.95 16.89
CA LYS A 262 -19.30 28.33 17.40
C LYS A 262 -20.62 29.06 17.21
N LEU A 263 -21.33 28.87 16.08
CA LEU A 263 -22.66 29.41 15.86
C LEU A 263 -23.67 28.86 16.89
N VAL A 264 -23.68 27.54 17.06
CA VAL A 264 -24.55 26.87 18.05
C VAL A 264 -24.22 27.34 19.47
N TYR A 265 -22.95 27.49 19.82
CA TYR A 265 -22.51 28.00 21.13
C TYR A 265 -23.02 29.42 21.37
N ASN A 266 -22.85 30.34 20.41
CA ASN A 266 -23.30 31.71 20.52
C ASN A 266 -24.82 31.79 20.69
N LYS A 267 -25.59 30.99 19.90
CA LYS A 267 -27.03 30.92 20.01
C LYS A 267 -27.48 30.41 21.41
N ALA A 268 -26.85 29.35 21.90
CA ALA A 268 -27.13 28.79 23.20
C ALA A 268 -26.77 29.77 24.33
N ARG A 269 -25.65 30.48 24.21
CA ARG A 269 -25.23 31.52 25.16
C ARG A 269 -26.23 32.68 25.21
N GLN A 270 -26.63 33.20 24.03
CA GLN A 270 -27.61 34.28 23.97
C GLN A 270 -28.95 33.85 24.59
N ALA A 271 -29.44 32.64 24.29
CA ALA A 271 -30.66 32.12 24.90
C ALA A 271 -30.57 31.99 26.43
N ALA A 272 -29.41 31.56 26.95
CA ALA A 272 -29.19 31.48 28.40
C ALA A 272 -29.21 32.85 29.06
N ILE A 273 -28.50 33.85 28.48
CA ILE A 273 -28.46 35.23 28.95
C ILE A 273 -29.89 35.84 28.93
N THR A 274 -30.63 35.64 27.82
CA THR A 274 -32.00 36.14 27.71
C THR A 274 -32.90 35.54 28.78
N LYS A 275 -32.76 34.24 29.06
CA LYS A 275 -33.50 33.52 30.08
C LYS A 275 -33.18 34.11 31.48
N GLU A 276 -31.90 34.28 31.82
CA GLU A 276 -31.47 34.87 33.10
C GLU A 276 -32.02 36.30 33.28
N ILE A 277 -31.96 37.12 32.24
CA ILE A 277 -32.52 38.48 32.27
C ILE A 277 -34.04 38.44 32.50
N SER A 278 -34.74 37.55 31.78
CA SER A 278 -36.18 37.40 31.92
C SER A 278 -36.59 36.95 33.32
N GLU A 279 -35.81 36.01 33.95
CA GLU A 279 -36.01 35.55 35.31
C GLU A 279 -35.80 36.67 36.34
N ILE A 280 -34.75 37.49 36.17
CA ILE A 280 -34.47 38.65 37.03
C ILE A 280 -35.60 39.70 36.94
N VAL A 281 -35.99 40.06 35.70
CA VAL A 281 -37.09 41.03 35.48
C VAL A 281 -38.40 40.52 35.98
N GLY A 282 -38.73 39.24 35.77
CA GLY A 282 -39.95 38.61 36.26
C GLY A 282 -39.98 38.50 37.78
N GLY A 283 -38.81 38.22 38.41
CA GLY A 283 -38.69 38.25 39.88
C GLY A 283 -38.82 39.63 40.48
N ALA A 284 -38.27 40.65 39.83
CA ALA A 284 -38.39 42.05 40.30
C ALA A 284 -39.84 42.59 40.13
N ALA A 285 -40.62 42.08 39.17
CA ALA A 285 -42.02 42.50 38.98
C ALA A 285 -43.00 41.75 39.93
N ALA A 286 -42.53 40.68 40.64
CA ALA A 286 -43.33 39.90 41.60
C ALA A 286 -43.14 40.34 43.07
N VAL A 287 -42.27 41.34 43.33
CA VAL A 287 -42.07 41.99 44.62
C VAL A 287 -42.69 43.40 44.56
#